data_fc1f82829a576a79371bf3dfeeafde3f
#
_entry.id   fc1f82829a576a79371bf3dfeeafde3f
#
_cell.length_a   1.000
_cell.length_b   1.000
_cell.length_c   1.000
_cell.angle_alpha   90.00
_cell.angle_beta   90.00
_cell.angle_gamma   90.00
#
_symmetry.space_group_name_H-M   'P 1'
#
loop_
_entity.id
_entity.type
_entity.pdbx_description
1 polymer ?
#
loop_
_entity_poly.entity_id
_entity_poly.type
_entity_poly.pdbx_seq_one_letter_code
_entity_poly.pdbx_strand_id
1 'polypeptide(L)'
;MAKKRGPNIVHFGIDSLLADHMSCYRYPRLTTPYIDRFSQSGTLFERTYSPHIPTTSGYSSMLTGMDCFGTQVVALRHRGPLRPEVATLSEILREQGYTTTCVGFKGNPASRGFDKYLQFPAWGSWETGRSPKAGDLNAVALPELDRLVAAEEPFYLFLRHMDPHAPYLPPYPFERMFYHGDECDPDNRSMDPVKAFKPFRDFHLSWMPPGISEKDYVIAQYDGAIAYMDSAIQSIFTALETHGILDDTIVVINSDHGETLYDHDCYFDHHS
;
A
#
# COMPACT_ATOMS: atom_id res chain seq x y z
N MET A 1 26.47 31.60 0.08
CA MET A 1 25.12 31.31 -0.49
C MET A 1 24.57 30.12 0.27
N ALA A 2 23.42 30.23 0.92
CA ALA A 2 22.77 29.09 1.52
C ALA A 2 22.45 28.06 0.40
N LYS A 3 22.82 26.81 0.62
CA LYS A 3 22.54 25.72 -0.32
C LYS A 3 21.02 25.68 -0.49
N LYS A 4 20.50 25.82 -1.72
CA LYS A 4 19.07 25.78 -1.95
C LYS A 4 18.55 24.44 -1.45
N ARG A 5 17.67 24.44 -0.46
CA ARG A 5 17.09 23.25 0.15
C ARG A 5 16.27 22.52 -0.93
N GLY A 6 16.45 21.21 -1.09
CA GLY A 6 15.61 20.40 -1.95
C GLY A 6 14.18 20.26 -1.37
N PRO A 7 13.18 19.91 -2.17
CA PRO A 7 11.82 19.65 -1.68
C PRO A 7 11.81 18.46 -0.72
N ASN A 8 10.86 18.40 0.20
CA ASN A 8 10.60 17.20 0.96
C ASN A 8 10.01 16.10 0.04
N ILE A 9 10.08 14.86 0.46
CA ILE A 9 9.49 13.74 -0.30
C ILE A 9 8.65 12.90 0.66
N VAL A 10 7.38 12.74 0.35
CA VAL A 10 6.48 11.77 1.00
C VAL A 10 6.07 10.72 -0.02
N HIS A 11 6.39 9.47 0.24
CA HIS A 11 6.19 8.37 -0.68
C HIS A 11 5.25 7.32 -0.07
N PHE A 12 4.05 7.21 -0.60
CA PHE A 12 3.08 6.18 -0.26
C PHE A 12 3.31 4.96 -1.15
N GLY A 13 3.99 3.95 -0.61
CA GLY A 13 4.12 2.64 -1.24
C GLY A 13 2.98 1.75 -0.76
N ILE A 14 1.99 1.50 -1.62
CA ILE A 14 0.77 0.79 -1.25
C ILE A 14 0.86 -0.65 -1.74
N ASP A 15 0.69 -1.60 -0.82
CA ASP A 15 0.77 -3.02 -1.13
C ASP A 15 -0.52 -3.51 -1.80
N SER A 16 -0.40 -4.20 -2.92
CA SER A 16 -1.51 -4.84 -3.65
C SER A 16 -2.59 -3.90 -4.20
N LEU A 17 -2.32 -2.60 -4.39
CA LEU A 17 -3.33 -1.66 -4.91
C LEU A 17 -3.48 -1.77 -6.43
N LEU A 18 -4.68 -2.12 -6.88
CA LEU A 18 -5.08 -2.12 -8.28
C LEU A 18 -5.46 -0.70 -8.77
N ALA A 19 -4.88 -0.27 -9.89
CA ALA A 19 -5.25 1.00 -10.52
C ALA A 19 -6.71 1.03 -10.97
N ASP A 20 -7.23 -0.08 -11.50
CA ASP A 20 -8.62 -0.21 -11.98
C ASP A 20 -9.66 -0.34 -10.86
N HIS A 21 -9.22 -0.34 -9.59
CA HIS A 21 -10.07 -0.18 -8.41
C HIS A 21 -9.95 1.22 -7.77
N MET A 22 -9.29 2.17 -8.43
CA MET A 22 -9.21 3.56 -8.00
C MET A 22 -10.12 4.45 -8.87
N SER A 23 -10.89 5.33 -8.24
CA SER A 23 -11.85 6.18 -8.95
C SER A 23 -11.17 7.20 -9.89
N CYS A 24 -9.92 7.63 -9.63
CA CYS A 24 -9.14 8.46 -10.56
C CYS A 24 -8.80 7.73 -11.88
N TYR A 25 -8.83 6.41 -11.92
CA TYR A 25 -8.71 5.60 -13.14
C TYR A 25 -10.07 5.14 -13.70
N ARG A 26 -11.15 5.81 -13.31
CA ARG A 26 -12.52 5.58 -13.79
C ARG A 26 -13.19 4.33 -13.25
N TYR A 27 -12.75 3.82 -12.10
CA TYR A 27 -13.49 2.77 -11.41
C TYR A 27 -14.89 3.28 -11.02
N PRO A 28 -15.95 2.49 -11.19
CA PRO A 28 -17.33 2.97 -10.98
C PRO A 28 -17.68 3.24 -9.52
N ARG A 29 -16.96 2.66 -8.56
CA ARG A 29 -17.11 2.95 -7.13
C ARG A 29 -16.16 4.08 -6.75
N LEU A 30 -16.62 5.00 -5.91
CA LEU A 30 -15.82 6.12 -5.40
C LEU A 30 -14.93 5.64 -4.25
N THR A 31 -13.82 5.02 -4.59
CA THR A 31 -12.89 4.39 -3.64
C THR A 31 -11.78 5.31 -3.18
N THR A 32 -11.38 6.30 -3.99
CA THR A 32 -10.21 7.14 -3.73
C THR A 32 -10.48 8.65 -3.86
N PRO A 33 -11.58 9.21 -3.27
CA PRO A 33 -11.95 10.61 -3.49
C PRO A 33 -10.88 11.63 -3.12
N TYR A 34 -10.04 11.36 -2.14
CA TYR A 34 -8.98 12.27 -1.71
C TYR A 34 -7.76 12.19 -2.63
N ILE A 35 -7.35 10.98 -3.05
CA ILE A 35 -6.31 10.79 -4.07
C ILE A 35 -6.78 11.37 -5.41
N ASP A 36 -8.06 11.19 -5.79
CA ASP A 36 -8.64 11.77 -7.00
C ASP A 36 -8.50 13.29 -7.02
N ARG A 37 -8.87 13.93 -5.91
CA ARG A 37 -8.71 15.39 -5.76
C ARG A 37 -7.25 15.81 -5.86
N PHE A 38 -6.36 15.09 -5.20
CA PHE A 38 -4.93 15.38 -5.22
C PHE A 38 -4.33 15.20 -6.62
N SER A 39 -4.75 14.18 -7.36
CA SER A 39 -4.27 13.88 -8.71
C SER A 39 -4.57 15.00 -9.73
N GLN A 40 -5.60 15.84 -9.48
CA GLN A 40 -5.96 16.97 -10.35
C GLN A 40 -4.89 18.06 -10.39
N SER A 41 -4.05 18.15 -9.34
CA SER A 41 -2.92 19.09 -9.27
C SER A 41 -1.57 18.46 -9.60
N GLY A 42 -1.55 17.17 -9.90
CA GLY A 42 -0.34 16.38 -10.12
C GLY A 42 -0.23 15.76 -11.51
N THR A 43 0.55 14.72 -11.61
CA THR A 43 0.70 13.89 -12.81
C THR A 43 0.15 12.50 -12.54
N LEU A 44 -0.89 12.10 -13.26
CA LEU A 44 -1.45 10.76 -13.23
C LEU A 44 -0.84 9.92 -14.37
N PHE A 45 -0.18 8.82 -14.01
CA PHE A 45 0.40 7.87 -14.95
C PHE A 45 -0.63 6.80 -15.31
N GLU A 46 -1.23 6.88 -16.49
CA GLU A 46 -2.28 5.95 -16.93
C GLU A 46 -1.77 4.54 -17.26
N ARG A 47 -0.47 4.36 -17.46
CA ARG A 47 0.14 3.10 -17.86
C ARG A 47 1.43 2.85 -17.08
N THR A 48 1.29 2.36 -15.87
CA THR A 48 2.41 1.97 -15.01
C THR A 48 2.28 0.49 -14.69
N TYR A 49 3.36 -0.25 -14.88
CA TYR A 49 3.40 -1.69 -14.66
C TYR A 49 4.47 -2.02 -13.63
N SER A 50 4.13 -2.87 -12.66
CA SER A 50 5.15 -3.48 -11.82
C SER A 50 5.97 -4.46 -12.67
N PRO A 51 7.30 -4.35 -12.66
CA PRO A 51 8.13 -5.25 -13.48
C PRO A 51 8.20 -6.66 -12.90
N HIS A 52 7.77 -6.87 -11.67
CA HIS A 52 7.87 -8.16 -11.01
C HIS A 52 6.97 -8.26 -9.77
N ILE A 53 6.51 -9.48 -9.49
CA ILE A 53 5.79 -9.91 -8.29
C ILE A 53 6.62 -10.99 -7.57
N PRO A 54 6.37 -11.29 -6.31
CA PRO A 54 5.48 -10.61 -5.36
C PRO A 54 6.15 -9.43 -4.64
N THR A 55 5.57 -8.98 -3.53
CA THR A 55 5.94 -7.81 -2.72
C THR A 55 7.44 -7.55 -2.58
N THR A 56 8.25 -8.55 -2.22
CA THR A 56 9.70 -8.34 -1.99
C THR A 56 10.41 -7.87 -3.24
N SER A 57 10.09 -8.42 -4.40
CA SER A 57 10.65 -8.02 -5.70
C SER A 57 10.04 -6.73 -6.23
N GLY A 58 8.72 -6.53 -6.07
CA GLY A 58 8.03 -5.31 -6.46
C GLY A 58 8.61 -4.08 -5.76
N TYR A 59 8.71 -4.11 -4.43
CA TYR A 59 9.36 -3.02 -3.68
C TYR A 59 10.85 -2.88 -3.98
N SER A 60 11.55 -3.99 -4.24
CA SER A 60 12.96 -3.89 -4.65
C SER A 60 13.10 -3.12 -5.95
N SER A 61 12.22 -3.38 -6.93
CA SER A 61 12.19 -2.63 -8.18
C SER A 61 11.81 -1.16 -7.95
N MET A 62 10.80 -0.89 -7.15
CA MET A 62 10.34 0.45 -6.80
C MET A 62 11.44 1.31 -6.17
N LEU A 63 12.18 0.76 -5.21
CA LEU A 63 13.16 1.50 -4.42
C LEU A 63 14.59 1.51 -5.02
N THR A 64 14.82 0.76 -6.11
CA THR A 64 16.12 0.75 -6.80
C THR A 64 16.07 1.23 -8.24
N GLY A 65 14.86 1.31 -8.83
CA GLY A 65 14.69 1.58 -10.26
C GLY A 65 15.17 0.44 -11.18
N MET A 66 15.40 -0.76 -10.62
CA MET A 66 15.89 -1.93 -11.36
C MET A 66 14.84 -3.05 -11.34
N ASP A 67 14.83 -3.86 -12.38
CA ASP A 67 14.05 -5.09 -12.42
C ASP A 67 14.68 -6.22 -11.57
N CYS A 68 14.05 -7.40 -11.58
CA CYS A 68 14.55 -8.55 -10.82
C CYS A 68 15.89 -9.10 -11.35
N PHE A 69 16.24 -8.85 -12.61
CA PHE A 69 17.53 -9.25 -13.15
C PHE A 69 18.67 -8.36 -12.60
N GLY A 70 18.38 -7.07 -12.45
CA GLY A 70 19.29 -6.10 -11.81
C GLY A 70 19.43 -6.31 -10.33
N THR A 71 18.31 -6.43 -9.61
CA THR A 71 18.28 -6.59 -8.15
C THR A 71 18.65 -7.99 -7.70
N GLN A 72 18.37 -9.02 -8.51
CA GLN A 72 18.44 -10.46 -8.17
C GLN A 72 17.47 -10.87 -7.06
N VAL A 73 16.45 -10.06 -6.78
CA VAL A 73 15.37 -10.35 -5.83
C VAL A 73 14.17 -10.87 -6.60
N VAL A 74 13.91 -12.18 -6.49
CA VAL A 74 12.93 -12.88 -7.35
C VAL A 74 11.85 -13.63 -6.57
N ALA A 75 11.82 -13.54 -5.26
CA ALA A 75 10.89 -14.30 -4.44
C ALA A 75 10.45 -13.54 -3.19
N LEU A 76 9.24 -13.82 -2.71
CA LEU A 76 8.67 -13.22 -1.50
C LEU A 76 9.59 -13.41 -0.26
N ARG A 77 10.19 -14.58 -0.14
CA ARG A 77 11.10 -14.93 0.97
C ARG A 77 12.55 -14.91 0.52
N HIS A 78 12.90 -13.90 -0.27
CA HIS A 78 14.29 -13.69 -0.65
C HIS A 78 15.16 -13.56 0.59
N ARG A 79 16.24 -14.37 0.66
CA ARG A 79 17.19 -14.36 1.77
C ARG A 79 18.48 -13.69 1.34
N GLY A 80 18.89 -12.71 2.09
CA GLY A 80 20.11 -11.97 1.86
C GLY A 80 19.87 -10.50 1.53
N PRO A 81 20.90 -9.66 1.68
CA PRO A 81 20.83 -8.26 1.30
C PRO A 81 20.88 -8.09 -0.21
N LEU A 82 20.44 -6.93 -0.70
CA LEU A 82 20.80 -6.47 -2.04
C LEU A 82 22.34 -6.44 -2.18
N ARG A 83 22.82 -6.70 -3.39
CA ARG A 83 24.24 -6.55 -3.69
C ARG A 83 24.72 -5.16 -3.34
N PRO A 84 25.96 -4.98 -2.81
CA PRO A 84 26.46 -3.68 -2.38
C PRO A 84 26.44 -2.60 -3.47
N GLU A 85 26.63 -2.98 -4.72
CA GLU A 85 26.65 -2.08 -5.89
C GLU A 85 25.26 -1.60 -6.32
N VAL A 86 24.19 -2.19 -5.82
CA VAL A 86 22.82 -1.74 -6.10
C VAL A 86 22.45 -0.69 -5.09
N ALA A 87 22.42 0.58 -5.50
CA ALA A 87 21.97 1.68 -4.65
C ALA A 87 20.45 1.69 -4.49
N THR A 88 19.98 2.04 -3.29
CA THR A 88 18.55 2.30 -3.04
C THR A 88 18.26 3.80 -3.07
N LEU A 89 17.00 4.15 -3.34
CA LEU A 89 16.57 5.57 -3.33
C LEU A 89 16.88 6.25 -1.99
N SER A 90 16.67 5.54 -0.87
CA SER A 90 16.97 6.05 0.46
C SER A 90 18.48 6.34 0.68
N GLU A 91 19.36 5.48 0.15
CA GLU A 91 20.82 5.71 0.20
C GLU A 91 21.21 6.94 -0.61
N ILE A 92 20.68 7.04 -1.85
CA ILE A 92 20.96 8.19 -2.74
C ILE A 92 20.49 9.50 -2.09
N LEU A 93 19.26 9.53 -1.54
CA LEU A 93 18.71 10.72 -0.90
C LEU A 93 19.49 11.09 0.37
N ARG A 94 19.88 10.12 1.18
CA ARG A 94 20.72 10.35 2.36
C ARG A 94 22.07 10.98 1.98
N GLU A 95 22.71 10.50 0.92
CA GLU A 95 23.95 11.09 0.40
C GLU A 95 23.76 12.54 -0.08
N GLN A 96 22.53 12.90 -0.49
CA GLN A 96 22.18 14.27 -0.84
C GLN A 96 21.76 15.13 0.38
N GLY A 97 21.85 14.59 1.59
CA GLY A 97 21.59 15.31 2.84
C GLY A 97 20.11 15.28 3.28
N TYR A 98 19.32 14.31 2.81
CA TYR A 98 17.97 14.08 3.31
C TYR A 98 18.01 13.26 4.60
N THR A 99 17.17 13.63 5.57
CA THR A 99 16.80 12.73 6.66
C THR A 99 15.79 11.71 6.14
N THR A 100 16.05 10.42 6.31
CA THR A 100 15.25 9.35 5.70
C THR A 100 14.56 8.49 6.75
N THR A 101 13.22 8.41 6.69
CA THR A 101 12.41 7.58 7.59
C THR A 101 11.53 6.62 6.79
N CYS A 102 11.51 5.35 7.21
CA CYS A 102 10.65 4.29 6.67
C CYS A 102 9.63 3.86 7.73
N VAL A 103 8.35 3.86 7.38
CA VAL A 103 7.27 3.36 8.23
C VAL A 103 6.73 2.05 7.65
N GLY A 104 6.84 0.95 8.42
CA GLY A 104 6.21 -0.33 8.12
C GLY A 104 6.97 -1.27 7.19
N PHE A 105 8.24 -1.03 6.86
CA PHE A 105 8.94 -1.81 5.82
C PHE A 105 10.28 -2.40 6.23
N LYS A 106 10.52 -2.59 7.51
CA LYS A 106 11.76 -3.20 7.98
C LYS A 106 11.88 -4.66 7.52
N GLY A 107 13.03 -5.01 6.93
CA GLY A 107 13.37 -6.38 6.57
C GLY A 107 13.26 -6.70 5.07
N ASN A 108 12.72 -5.81 4.24
CA ASN A 108 12.87 -5.94 2.79
C ASN A 108 14.32 -5.62 2.38
N PRO A 109 14.93 -6.37 1.43
CA PRO A 109 16.28 -6.08 0.95
C PRO A 109 16.47 -4.63 0.50
N ALA A 110 15.47 -4.03 -0.14
CA ALA A 110 15.50 -2.67 -0.62
C ALA A 110 15.17 -1.60 0.43
N SER A 111 14.79 -1.98 1.65
CA SER A 111 14.62 -1.03 2.76
C SER A 111 15.96 -0.59 3.38
N ARG A 112 17.08 -0.96 2.80
CA ARG A 112 18.41 -0.52 3.20
C ARG A 112 18.57 0.99 3.00
N GLY A 113 19.26 1.67 3.92
CA GLY A 113 19.66 3.06 3.76
C GLY A 113 18.77 4.09 4.45
N PHE A 114 17.67 3.72 5.08
CA PHE A 114 16.92 4.63 5.92
C PHE A 114 17.62 4.86 7.25
N ASP A 115 17.61 6.12 7.74
CA ASP A 115 18.17 6.48 9.05
C ASP A 115 17.28 5.96 10.19
N LYS A 116 15.96 5.89 9.96
CA LYS A 116 14.99 5.47 10.97
C LYS A 116 13.94 4.52 10.40
N TYR A 117 13.60 3.51 11.20
CA TYR A 117 12.52 2.57 10.89
C TYR A 117 11.49 2.60 12.02
N LEU A 118 10.24 2.84 11.64
CA LEU A 118 9.09 2.78 12.52
C LEU A 118 8.18 1.64 12.08
N GLN A 119 7.53 0.99 13.03
CA GLN A 119 6.64 -0.13 12.76
C GLN A 119 5.26 0.13 13.35
N PHE A 120 4.25 -0.45 12.74
CA PHE A 120 2.88 -0.43 13.20
C PHE A 120 2.26 -1.82 13.04
N PRO A 121 1.13 -2.15 13.69
CA PRO A 121 0.40 -3.39 13.47
C PRO A 121 -0.20 -3.41 12.06
N ALA A 122 0.47 -4.11 11.12
CA ALA A 122 0.08 -4.14 9.72
C ALA A 122 -0.80 -5.36 9.37
N TRP A 123 -1.02 -6.27 10.31
CA TRP A 123 -1.77 -7.50 10.12
C TRP A 123 -2.90 -7.63 11.11
N GLY A 124 -4.01 -8.17 10.66
CA GLY A 124 -5.17 -8.51 11.47
C GLY A 124 -5.85 -9.76 10.95
N SER A 125 -6.83 -10.26 11.68
CA SER A 125 -7.73 -11.33 11.24
C SER A 125 -9.16 -11.00 11.65
N TRP A 126 -10.13 -11.67 11.05
CA TRP A 126 -11.53 -11.51 11.44
C TRP A 126 -11.79 -11.93 12.91
N GLU A 127 -10.98 -12.86 13.46
CA GLU A 127 -11.06 -13.31 14.85
C GLU A 127 -10.60 -12.23 15.85
N THR A 128 -9.57 -11.48 15.50
CA THR A 128 -9.06 -10.37 16.32
C THR A 128 -9.78 -9.06 16.06
N GLY A 129 -10.70 -9.05 15.14
CA GLY A 129 -11.43 -7.88 14.68
C GLY A 129 -10.86 -7.26 13.42
N ARG A 130 -11.60 -6.30 12.86
CA ARG A 130 -11.20 -5.58 11.67
C ARG A 130 -9.97 -4.72 11.95
N SER A 131 -9.02 -4.72 11.04
CA SER A 131 -7.73 -4.07 11.25
C SER A 131 -7.73 -2.64 10.71
N PRO A 132 -7.54 -1.63 11.55
CA PRO A 132 -7.36 -0.25 11.13
C PRO A 132 -5.92 0.02 10.65
N LYS A 133 -5.37 -0.77 9.73
CA LYS A 133 -3.96 -0.74 9.30
C LYS A 133 -3.46 0.68 8.96
N ALA A 134 -4.22 1.43 8.15
CA ALA A 134 -3.85 2.80 7.80
C ALA A 134 -3.96 3.78 8.98
N GLY A 135 -4.92 3.59 9.90
CA GLY A 135 -5.00 4.35 11.14
C GLY A 135 -3.83 4.08 12.07
N ASP A 136 -3.43 2.83 12.21
CA ASP A 136 -2.25 2.43 12.99
C ASP A 136 -0.95 2.98 12.37
N LEU A 137 -0.86 3.00 11.03
CA LEU A 137 0.24 3.66 10.33
C LEU A 137 0.28 5.16 10.66
N ASN A 138 -0.87 5.85 10.57
CA ASN A 138 -0.95 7.28 10.84
C ASN A 138 -0.61 7.63 12.30
N ALA A 139 -0.96 6.77 13.26
CA ALA A 139 -0.60 6.96 14.67
C ALA A 139 0.92 7.02 14.88
N VAL A 140 1.69 6.41 13.98
CA VAL A 140 3.16 6.43 14.00
C VAL A 140 3.73 7.49 13.06
N ALA A 141 3.11 7.66 11.88
CA ALA A 141 3.62 8.52 10.82
C ALA A 141 3.40 10.02 11.10
N LEU A 142 2.26 10.42 11.67
CA LEU A 142 1.97 11.83 11.95
C LEU A 142 2.94 12.45 12.97
N PRO A 143 3.20 11.83 14.14
CA PRO A 143 4.21 12.35 15.06
C PRO A 143 5.64 12.38 14.46
N GLU A 144 5.95 11.44 13.58
CA GLU A 144 7.23 11.45 12.89
C GLU A 144 7.31 12.57 11.85
N LEU A 145 6.23 12.85 11.14
CA LEU A 145 6.15 13.99 10.22
C LEU A 145 6.37 15.30 10.98
N ASP A 146 5.70 15.49 12.14
CA ASP A 146 5.91 16.66 13.00
C ASP A 146 7.39 16.82 13.38
N ARG A 147 8.04 15.72 13.76
CA ARG A 147 9.48 15.72 14.10
C ARG A 147 10.37 16.11 12.91
N LEU A 148 10.05 15.57 11.72
CA LEU A 148 10.82 15.85 10.49
C LEU A 148 10.67 17.30 10.08
N VAL A 149 9.46 17.86 10.17
CA VAL A 149 9.22 19.28 9.89
C VAL A 149 9.96 20.19 10.86
N ALA A 150 9.92 19.86 12.15
CA ALA A 150 10.60 20.65 13.18
C ALA A 150 12.15 20.65 13.06
N ALA A 151 12.71 19.69 12.35
CA ALA A 151 14.16 19.64 12.10
C ALA A 151 14.62 20.65 11.04
N GLU A 152 13.69 21.20 10.26
CA GLU A 152 13.97 22.18 9.19
C GLU A 152 14.98 21.69 8.13
N GLU A 153 15.13 20.36 7.98
CA GLU A 153 15.97 19.71 6.97
C GLU A 153 15.10 19.01 5.92
N PRO A 154 15.57 18.84 4.68
CA PRO A 154 14.81 18.07 3.70
C PRO A 154 14.70 16.61 4.15
N PHE A 155 13.54 16.02 3.97
CA PHE A 155 13.30 14.64 4.40
C PHE A 155 12.69 13.78 3.30
N TYR A 156 12.93 12.47 3.40
CA TYR A 156 12.26 11.42 2.67
C TYR A 156 11.50 10.53 3.66
N LEU A 157 10.18 10.60 3.63
CA LEU A 157 9.28 9.79 4.44
C LEU A 157 8.59 8.75 3.55
N PHE A 158 8.94 7.48 3.75
CA PHE A 158 8.33 6.36 3.06
C PHE A 158 7.28 5.70 3.97
N LEU A 159 6.06 5.58 3.47
CA LEU A 159 4.88 5.07 4.17
C LEU A 159 4.37 3.82 3.45
N ARG A 160 4.54 2.63 4.05
CA ARG A 160 4.00 1.40 3.48
C ARG A 160 2.58 1.17 3.96
N HIS A 161 1.60 1.39 3.10
CA HIS A 161 0.21 1.04 3.34
C HIS A 161 -0.05 -0.43 3.03
N MET A 162 -0.87 -1.07 3.88
CA MET A 162 -1.16 -2.51 3.83
C MET A 162 -2.67 -2.81 3.69
N ASP A 163 -3.53 -1.81 3.56
CA ASP A 163 -4.98 -1.99 3.62
C ASP A 163 -5.54 -2.82 2.45
N PRO A 164 -5.11 -2.60 1.19
CA PRO A 164 -5.56 -3.42 0.06
C PRO A 164 -5.02 -4.84 0.07
N HIS A 165 -3.91 -5.12 0.79
CA HIS A 165 -3.39 -6.47 0.91
C HIS A 165 -4.29 -7.34 1.80
N ALA A 166 -4.51 -8.60 1.41
CA ALA A 166 -5.25 -9.57 2.22
C ALA A 166 -4.68 -9.68 3.65
N PRO A 167 -5.52 -9.86 4.66
CA PRO A 167 -6.98 -9.96 4.65
C PRO A 167 -7.66 -8.60 4.43
N TYR A 168 -8.68 -8.58 3.56
CA TYR A 168 -9.48 -7.39 3.28
C TYR A 168 -10.51 -7.19 4.40
N LEU A 169 -10.12 -6.53 5.46
CA LEU A 169 -10.93 -6.35 6.67
C LEU A 169 -11.02 -4.87 7.06
N PRO A 170 -11.61 -4.01 6.20
CA PRO A 170 -11.75 -2.59 6.52
C PRO A 170 -12.60 -2.39 7.78
N PRO A 171 -12.32 -1.35 8.59
CA PRO A 171 -13.11 -1.05 9.77
C PRO A 171 -14.50 -0.48 9.39
N TYR A 172 -15.43 -0.49 10.37
CA TYR A 172 -16.70 0.22 10.20
C TYR A 172 -16.47 1.73 9.97
N PRO A 173 -17.23 2.38 9.05
CA PRO A 173 -18.35 1.85 8.25
C PRO A 173 -17.92 1.29 6.86
N PHE A 174 -16.64 1.24 6.55
CA PHE A 174 -16.12 0.93 5.22
C PHE A 174 -16.44 -0.51 4.77
N GLU A 175 -16.60 -1.45 5.71
CA GLU A 175 -16.94 -2.85 5.39
C GLU A 175 -18.32 -3.02 4.74
N ARG A 176 -19.22 -2.04 4.88
CA ARG A 176 -20.54 -2.04 4.26
C ARG A 176 -20.73 -0.97 3.19
N MET A 177 -19.67 -0.18 2.90
CA MET A 177 -19.76 0.97 2.01
C MET A 177 -20.21 0.58 0.59
N PHE A 178 -19.74 -0.56 0.08
CA PHE A 178 -19.97 -1.00 -1.29
C PHE A 178 -20.74 -2.30 -1.41
N TYR A 179 -21.30 -2.82 -0.31
CA TYR A 179 -22.05 -4.06 -0.30
C TYR A 179 -23.23 -4.02 0.67
N HIS A 180 -24.42 -4.42 0.17
CA HIS A 180 -25.67 -4.40 0.94
C HIS A 180 -26.43 -5.73 0.87
N GLY A 181 -25.83 -6.78 0.31
CA GLY A 181 -26.41 -8.12 0.20
C GLY A 181 -26.22 -8.98 1.46
N ASP A 182 -26.57 -10.25 1.32
CA ASP A 182 -26.27 -11.31 2.29
C ASP A 182 -25.06 -12.10 1.79
N GLU A 183 -23.91 -11.83 2.38
CA GLU A 183 -22.63 -12.49 2.04
C GLU A 183 -22.60 -13.99 2.33
N CYS A 184 -23.58 -14.47 3.10
CA CYS A 184 -23.71 -15.88 3.49
C CYS A 184 -24.91 -16.56 2.81
N ASP A 185 -25.51 -15.95 1.79
CA ASP A 185 -26.63 -16.52 1.04
C ASP A 185 -26.28 -17.94 0.58
N PRO A 186 -27.00 -18.99 1.06
CA PRO A 186 -26.69 -20.38 0.74
C PRO A 186 -26.98 -20.74 -0.74
N ASP A 187 -27.76 -19.93 -1.42
CA ASP A 187 -28.05 -20.13 -2.85
C ASP A 187 -26.99 -19.50 -3.76
N ASN A 188 -26.15 -18.62 -3.23
CA ASN A 188 -25.04 -18.02 -3.98
C ASN A 188 -23.86 -18.99 -4.06
N ARG A 189 -23.42 -19.29 -5.28
CA ARG A 189 -22.37 -20.27 -5.59
C ARG A 189 -21.10 -19.63 -6.12
N SER A 190 -20.97 -18.29 -6.09
CA SER A 190 -19.85 -17.58 -6.71
C SER A 190 -18.49 -17.84 -6.05
N MET A 191 -18.47 -18.28 -4.78
CA MET A 191 -17.25 -18.70 -4.08
C MET A 191 -16.90 -20.19 -4.26
N ASP A 192 -17.69 -20.97 -4.99
CA ASP A 192 -17.42 -22.39 -5.20
C ASP A 192 -16.06 -22.68 -5.86
N PRO A 193 -15.60 -21.90 -6.87
CA PRO A 193 -14.27 -22.11 -7.44
C PRO A 193 -13.13 -21.96 -6.41
N VAL A 194 -13.24 -20.97 -5.52
CA VAL A 194 -12.28 -20.76 -4.40
C VAL A 194 -12.28 -21.95 -3.45
N LYS A 195 -13.49 -22.43 -3.11
CA LYS A 195 -13.67 -23.58 -2.18
C LYS A 195 -13.21 -24.90 -2.78
N ALA A 196 -13.30 -25.06 -4.11
CA ALA A 196 -12.91 -26.27 -4.82
C ALA A 196 -11.38 -26.47 -4.88
N PHE A 197 -10.62 -25.38 -5.02
CA PHE A 197 -9.16 -25.47 -5.11
C PHE A 197 -8.51 -25.35 -3.71
N LYS A 198 -7.96 -26.46 -3.23
CA LYS A 198 -7.47 -26.60 -1.85
C LYS A 198 -6.50 -25.48 -1.43
N PRO A 199 -5.48 -25.07 -2.22
CA PRO A 199 -4.57 -24.00 -1.81
C PRO A 199 -5.29 -22.67 -1.57
N PHE A 200 -6.22 -22.27 -2.44
CA PHE A 200 -7.01 -21.04 -2.26
C PHE A 200 -7.96 -21.17 -1.07
N ARG A 201 -8.68 -22.30 -0.98
CA ARG A 201 -9.58 -22.57 0.13
C ARG A 201 -8.88 -22.45 1.47
N ASP A 202 -7.75 -23.14 1.65
CA ASP A 202 -7.06 -23.21 2.94
C ASP A 202 -6.42 -21.86 3.30
N PHE A 203 -5.99 -21.08 2.32
CA PHE A 203 -5.43 -19.75 2.54
C PHE A 203 -6.53 -18.71 2.77
N HIS A 204 -7.46 -18.52 1.83
CA HIS A 204 -8.44 -17.44 1.89
C HIS A 204 -9.47 -17.63 2.99
N LEU A 205 -9.99 -18.86 3.18
CA LEU A 205 -10.93 -19.11 4.25
C LEU A 205 -10.32 -19.01 5.65
N SER A 206 -8.99 -18.99 5.78
CA SER A 206 -8.33 -18.78 7.07
C SER A 206 -8.47 -17.37 7.62
N TRP A 207 -8.69 -16.37 6.75
CA TRP A 207 -8.79 -14.97 7.15
C TRP A 207 -10.17 -14.32 6.87
N MET A 208 -11.02 -14.98 6.07
CA MET A 208 -12.40 -14.54 5.83
C MET A 208 -13.32 -14.96 6.98
N PRO A 209 -14.37 -14.19 7.27
CA PRO A 209 -15.44 -14.65 8.15
C PRO A 209 -16.03 -15.98 7.64
N PRO A 210 -16.44 -16.89 8.54
CA PRO A 210 -17.01 -18.16 8.13
C PRO A 210 -18.34 -17.98 7.42
N GLY A 211 -18.62 -18.84 6.45
CA GLY A 211 -19.92 -18.87 5.75
C GLY A 211 -19.99 -18.03 4.48
N ILE A 212 -18.98 -17.22 4.17
CA ILE A 212 -18.97 -16.39 2.96
C ILE A 212 -19.20 -17.26 1.72
N SER A 213 -20.24 -16.91 0.96
CA SER A 213 -20.68 -17.60 -0.26
C SER A 213 -20.62 -16.71 -1.51
N GLU A 214 -20.49 -15.38 -1.31
CA GLU A 214 -20.55 -14.41 -2.39
C GLU A 214 -19.22 -13.69 -2.62
N LYS A 215 -18.71 -13.77 -3.88
CA LYS A 215 -17.45 -13.12 -4.27
C LYS A 215 -17.53 -11.60 -4.26
N ASP A 216 -18.71 -11.03 -4.61
CA ASP A 216 -18.86 -9.57 -4.70
C ASP A 216 -18.79 -8.91 -3.33
N TYR A 217 -19.07 -9.65 -2.24
CA TYR A 217 -18.77 -9.22 -0.90
C TYR A 217 -17.23 -9.09 -0.68
N VAL A 218 -16.47 -10.09 -1.10
CA VAL A 218 -14.99 -10.07 -0.93
C VAL A 218 -14.38 -8.92 -1.73
N ILE A 219 -14.82 -8.69 -2.96
CA ILE A 219 -14.41 -7.53 -3.78
C ILE A 219 -14.80 -6.22 -3.10
N ALA A 220 -15.98 -6.14 -2.52
CA ALA A 220 -16.42 -4.94 -1.79
C ALA A 220 -15.59 -4.70 -0.50
N GLN A 221 -15.09 -5.76 0.14
CA GLN A 221 -14.16 -5.60 1.27
C GLN A 221 -12.82 -5.02 0.81
N TYR A 222 -12.30 -5.42 -0.35
CA TYR A 222 -11.12 -4.84 -0.96
C TYR A 222 -11.33 -3.35 -1.27
N ASP A 223 -12.45 -2.99 -1.91
CA ASP A 223 -12.79 -1.60 -2.19
C ASP A 223 -12.98 -0.76 -0.93
N GLY A 224 -13.61 -1.35 0.09
CA GLY A 224 -13.75 -0.72 1.40
C GLY A 224 -12.41 -0.47 2.08
N ALA A 225 -11.44 -1.38 1.93
CA ALA A 225 -10.09 -1.21 2.43
C ALA A 225 -9.35 -0.07 1.70
N ILE A 226 -9.52 0.05 0.38
CA ILE A 226 -9.00 1.19 -0.40
C ILE A 226 -9.62 2.51 0.08
N ALA A 227 -10.95 2.56 0.26
CA ALA A 227 -11.63 3.77 0.70
C ALA A 227 -11.22 4.19 2.12
N TYR A 228 -11.01 3.23 3.00
CA TYR A 228 -10.47 3.50 4.34
C TYR A 228 -9.05 4.06 4.27
N MET A 229 -8.17 3.44 3.49
CA MET A 229 -6.81 3.89 3.28
C MET A 229 -6.76 5.31 2.70
N ASP A 230 -7.58 5.60 1.69
CA ASP A 230 -7.69 6.93 1.09
C ASP A 230 -8.06 8.00 2.11
N SER A 231 -9.02 7.69 3.02
CA SER A 231 -9.39 8.58 4.12
C SER A 231 -8.25 8.81 5.11
N ALA A 232 -7.40 7.81 5.34
CA ALA A 232 -6.22 7.94 6.19
C ALA A 232 -5.11 8.75 5.51
N ILE A 233 -4.90 8.57 4.21
CA ILE A 233 -3.96 9.37 3.41
C ILE A 233 -4.32 10.86 3.45
N GLN A 234 -5.63 11.20 3.45
CA GLN A 234 -6.09 12.59 3.62
C GLN A 234 -5.55 13.22 4.91
N SER A 235 -5.41 12.46 5.99
CA SER A 235 -4.85 12.99 7.24
C SER A 235 -3.40 13.44 7.07
N ILE A 236 -2.60 12.72 6.28
CA ILE A 236 -1.23 13.12 5.95
C ILE A 236 -1.22 14.37 5.09
N PHE A 237 -2.09 14.47 4.06
CA PHE A 237 -2.22 15.69 3.25
C PHE A 237 -2.59 16.89 4.12
N THR A 238 -3.57 16.72 5.02
CA THR A 238 -3.97 17.78 5.96
C THR A 238 -2.82 18.20 6.87
N ALA A 239 -1.98 17.28 7.32
CA ALA A 239 -0.80 17.61 8.11
C ALA A 239 0.22 18.42 7.30
N LEU A 240 0.51 18.03 6.05
CA LEU A 240 1.39 18.77 5.15
C LEU A 240 0.87 20.19 4.87
N GLU A 241 -0.44 20.35 4.65
CA GLU A 241 -1.11 21.65 4.49
C GLU A 241 -1.00 22.48 5.78
N THR A 242 -1.28 21.89 6.94
CA THR A 242 -1.24 22.56 8.25
C THR A 242 0.15 23.07 8.59
N HIS A 243 1.18 22.30 8.25
CA HIS A 243 2.58 22.73 8.37
C HIS A 243 3.02 23.73 7.30
N GLY A 244 2.19 24.02 6.29
CA GLY A 244 2.51 24.92 5.19
C GLY A 244 3.64 24.43 4.28
N ILE A 245 3.83 23.12 4.16
CA ILE A 245 4.95 22.51 3.40
C ILE A 245 4.46 21.69 2.19
N LEU A 246 3.16 21.60 1.93
CA LEU A 246 2.64 20.78 0.84
C LEU A 246 3.24 21.21 -0.52
N ASP A 247 3.33 22.51 -0.79
CA ASP A 247 3.88 23.05 -2.03
C ASP A 247 5.40 22.83 -2.17
N ASP A 248 6.10 22.62 -1.05
CA ASP A 248 7.52 22.28 -1.00
C ASP A 248 7.77 20.77 -0.84
N THR A 249 6.76 19.94 -1.09
CA THR A 249 6.82 18.49 -0.91
C THR A 249 6.45 17.76 -2.21
N ILE A 250 7.33 16.88 -2.68
CA ILE A 250 6.99 15.91 -3.72
C ILE A 250 6.25 14.76 -3.06
N VAL A 251 5.00 14.55 -3.48
CA VAL A 251 4.20 13.41 -3.04
C VAL A 251 4.18 12.36 -4.16
N VAL A 252 4.57 11.14 -3.82
CA VAL A 252 4.53 9.97 -4.72
C VAL A 252 3.55 8.97 -4.16
N ILE A 253 2.62 8.50 -4.99
CA ILE A 253 1.67 7.42 -4.65
C ILE A 253 1.81 6.35 -5.71
N ASN A 254 2.19 5.14 -5.32
CA ASN A 254 2.27 4.00 -6.23
C ASN A 254 2.04 2.68 -5.49
N SER A 255 1.85 1.61 -6.26
CA SER A 255 1.78 0.24 -5.76
C SER A 255 3.01 -0.55 -6.16
N ASP A 256 3.34 -1.58 -5.39
CA ASP A 256 4.38 -2.56 -5.73
C ASP A 256 3.88 -3.59 -6.74
N HIS A 257 2.60 -3.98 -6.67
CA HIS A 257 1.86 -4.82 -7.60
C HIS A 257 0.35 -4.65 -7.40
N GLY A 258 -0.45 -5.32 -8.22
CA GLY A 258 -1.90 -5.40 -8.07
C GLY A 258 -2.33 -6.65 -7.31
N GLU A 259 -3.60 -6.98 -7.47
CA GLU A 259 -4.27 -8.14 -6.89
C GLU A 259 -5.15 -8.79 -7.97
N THR A 260 -5.25 -10.11 -8.01
CA THR A 260 -6.20 -10.82 -8.87
C THR A 260 -7.46 -11.11 -8.07
N LEU A 261 -8.51 -10.35 -8.29
CA LEU A 261 -9.73 -10.48 -7.48
C LEU A 261 -10.67 -11.59 -7.98
N TYR A 262 -10.75 -11.77 -9.28
CA TYR A 262 -11.56 -12.83 -9.88
C TYR A 262 -11.23 -13.06 -11.36
N ASP A 263 -10.07 -12.65 -11.81
CA ASP A 263 -9.66 -12.68 -13.20
C ASP A 263 -8.87 -13.93 -13.51
N HIS A 264 -9.02 -14.46 -14.73
CA HIS A 264 -8.23 -15.58 -15.23
C HIS A 264 -8.30 -16.85 -14.36
N ASP A 265 -9.45 -17.11 -13.69
CA ASP A 265 -9.59 -18.20 -12.72
C ASP A 265 -8.61 -18.15 -11.53
N CYS A 266 -8.07 -16.97 -11.27
CA CYS A 266 -7.30 -16.67 -10.06
C CYS A 266 -8.15 -15.85 -9.10
N TYR A 267 -8.04 -16.09 -7.81
CA TYR A 267 -8.95 -15.56 -6.82
C TYR A 267 -8.22 -14.99 -5.62
N PHE A 268 -8.32 -13.66 -5.43
CA PHE A 268 -7.90 -12.97 -4.22
C PHE A 268 -6.41 -13.20 -3.88
N ASP A 269 -5.57 -13.17 -4.90
CA ASP A 269 -4.14 -13.45 -4.78
C ASP A 269 -3.33 -12.60 -5.77
N HIS A 270 -2.03 -12.51 -5.56
CA HIS A 270 -1.09 -11.74 -6.39
C HIS A 270 0.11 -12.59 -6.86
N HIS A 271 -0.06 -13.90 -6.96
CA HIS A 271 0.98 -14.84 -7.38
C HIS A 271 0.83 -15.33 -8.83
N SER A 272 -0.14 -14.82 -9.56
CA SER A 272 -0.43 -15.20 -10.95
C SER A 272 0.12 -14.18 -11.96
#